data_92ec2380d01169d36750b3a24c267b71
#
_entry.id   92ec2380d01169d36750b3a24c267b71
#
_cell.length_a   1.000
_cell.length_b   1.000
_cell.length_c   1.000
_cell.angle_alpha   90.00
_cell.angle_beta   90.00
_cell.angle_gamma   90.00
#
_symmetry.space_group_name_H-M   'P 1'
#
loop_
_entity.id
_entity.type
_entity.pdbx_description
1 polymer ?
#
loop_
_entity_poly.entity_id
_entity_poly.type
_entity_poly.pdbx_seq_one_letter_code
_entity_poly.pdbx_strand_id
1 'polypeptide(L)'
;MTLDTLNTLSKSEALEQFAICCGASKWAEKMTAFRPFQHKNELFNLTENIWFSLTSEDWLEAFSHHPKIGDIDSMRKKFQKTKSWTEKEQSGIQMAGEHILKDLTESNRLYEEKFGYIFIVCATGKSAEEMLALLKVRLENDPEAELLIAAKEQNKITQLRLDNLLSL
;
A
#
# COMPACT_ATOMS: atom_id res chain seq x y z
N MET A 1 -8.20 -4.50 -17.59
CA MET A 1 -8.25 -5.70 -18.48
C MET A 1 -9.21 -6.74 -17.93
N THR A 2 -9.62 -7.73 -18.74
CA THR A 2 -10.43 -8.86 -18.26
C THR A 2 -9.57 -9.97 -17.66
N LEU A 3 -10.18 -10.88 -16.88
CA LEU A 3 -9.48 -12.08 -16.39
C LEU A 3 -8.97 -12.95 -17.54
N ASP A 4 -9.76 -13.09 -18.60
CA ASP A 4 -9.34 -13.85 -19.81
C ASP A 4 -8.13 -13.21 -20.48
N THR A 5 -8.11 -11.89 -20.57
CA THR A 5 -6.93 -11.16 -21.08
C THR A 5 -5.70 -11.45 -20.21
N LEU A 6 -5.82 -11.36 -18.89
CA LEU A 6 -4.72 -11.67 -17.95
C LEU A 6 -4.21 -13.10 -18.12
N ASN A 7 -5.12 -14.07 -18.32
CA ASN A 7 -4.79 -15.47 -18.51
C ASN A 7 -4.04 -15.73 -19.84
N THR A 8 -4.31 -14.93 -20.88
CA THR A 8 -3.72 -15.10 -22.22
C THR A 8 -2.43 -14.31 -22.45
N LEU A 9 -2.05 -13.42 -21.51
CA LEU A 9 -0.77 -12.72 -21.58
C LEU A 9 0.41 -13.70 -21.64
N SER A 10 1.47 -13.32 -22.34
CA SER A 10 2.74 -14.04 -22.24
C SER A 10 3.22 -14.11 -20.78
N LYS A 11 4.15 -15.01 -20.49
CA LYS A 11 4.71 -15.12 -19.13
C LYS A 11 5.36 -13.81 -18.67
N SER A 12 6.08 -13.11 -19.54
CA SER A 12 6.74 -11.85 -19.23
C SER A 12 5.73 -10.74 -18.94
N GLU A 13 4.74 -10.57 -19.81
CA GLU A 13 3.69 -9.53 -19.62
C GLU A 13 2.90 -9.75 -18.34
N ALA A 14 2.52 -11.00 -18.05
CA ALA A 14 1.79 -11.30 -16.82
C ALA A 14 2.64 -11.04 -15.56
N LEU A 15 3.94 -11.40 -15.60
CA LEU A 15 4.87 -11.12 -14.51
C LEU A 15 4.96 -9.62 -14.23
N GLU A 16 5.06 -8.79 -15.28
CA GLU A 16 5.05 -7.34 -15.15
C GLU A 16 3.76 -6.81 -14.51
N GLN A 17 2.59 -7.30 -14.94
CA GLN A 17 1.31 -6.90 -14.35
C GLN A 17 1.21 -7.26 -12.87
N PHE A 18 1.64 -8.45 -12.48
CA PHE A 18 1.66 -8.85 -11.08
C PHE A 18 2.69 -8.07 -10.26
N ALA A 19 3.87 -7.80 -10.81
CA ALA A 19 4.91 -7.00 -10.14
C ALA A 19 4.45 -5.56 -9.84
N ILE A 20 3.62 -4.96 -10.69
CA ILE A 20 3.00 -3.65 -10.44
C ILE A 20 2.00 -3.73 -9.26
N CYS A 21 1.29 -4.84 -9.12
CA CYS A 21 0.34 -5.03 -8.03
C CYS A 21 1.02 -5.27 -6.69
N CYS A 22 2.09 -6.09 -6.69
CA CYS A 22 2.88 -6.40 -5.49
C CYS A 22 4.36 -6.50 -5.88
N GLY A 23 5.20 -5.72 -5.18
CA GLY A 23 6.64 -5.65 -5.46
C GLY A 23 7.46 -6.86 -5.01
N ALA A 24 6.86 -7.91 -4.41
CA ALA A 24 7.58 -9.13 -4.07
C ALA A 24 7.75 -10.01 -5.31
N SER A 25 8.98 -10.23 -5.74
CA SER A 25 9.31 -10.99 -6.94
C SER A 25 8.74 -12.42 -6.90
N LYS A 26 8.92 -13.13 -5.78
CA LYS A 26 8.39 -14.49 -5.61
C LYS A 26 6.87 -14.55 -5.66
N TRP A 27 6.18 -13.52 -5.16
CA TRP A 27 4.73 -13.46 -5.27
C TRP A 27 4.29 -13.34 -6.73
N ALA A 28 4.89 -12.43 -7.48
CA ALA A 28 4.57 -12.20 -8.89
C ALA A 28 4.87 -13.43 -9.75
N GLU A 29 5.99 -14.12 -9.50
CA GLU A 29 6.35 -15.38 -10.17
C GLU A 29 5.33 -16.49 -9.90
N LYS A 30 4.93 -16.70 -8.65
CA LYS A 30 3.94 -17.71 -8.27
C LYS A 30 2.58 -17.41 -8.90
N MET A 31 2.09 -16.15 -8.82
CA MET A 31 0.84 -15.74 -9.45
C MET A 31 0.88 -15.96 -10.97
N THR A 32 1.99 -15.66 -11.61
CA THR A 32 2.18 -15.93 -13.05
C THR A 32 2.11 -17.42 -13.39
N ALA A 33 2.68 -18.27 -12.55
CA ALA A 33 2.72 -19.72 -12.75
C ALA A 33 1.36 -20.40 -12.51
N PHE A 34 0.51 -19.85 -11.66
CA PHE A 34 -0.81 -20.38 -11.35
C PHE A 34 -1.87 -20.13 -12.42
N ARG A 35 -1.59 -19.30 -13.43
CA ARG A 35 -2.52 -19.09 -14.54
C ARG A 35 -2.73 -20.39 -15.33
N PRO A 36 -3.93 -20.60 -15.93
CA PRO A 36 -5.08 -19.71 -15.97
C PRO A 36 -5.97 -19.78 -14.73
N PHE A 37 -6.48 -18.65 -14.27
CA PHE A 37 -7.48 -18.56 -13.20
C PHE A 37 -8.87 -18.75 -13.81
N GLN A 38 -9.70 -19.58 -13.17
CA GLN A 38 -11.06 -19.85 -13.64
C GLN A 38 -12.04 -18.74 -13.27
N HIS A 39 -11.86 -18.14 -12.09
CA HIS A 39 -12.74 -17.12 -11.56
C HIS A 39 -11.94 -16.06 -10.82
N LYS A 40 -12.50 -14.84 -10.76
CA LYS A 40 -11.92 -13.71 -10.03
C LYS A 40 -11.66 -14.05 -8.55
N ASN A 41 -12.58 -14.78 -7.90
CA ASN A 41 -12.42 -15.22 -6.51
C ASN A 41 -11.23 -16.17 -6.31
N GLU A 42 -10.94 -17.02 -7.28
CA GLU A 42 -9.75 -17.90 -7.22
C GLU A 42 -8.47 -17.06 -7.22
N LEU A 43 -8.37 -16.07 -8.10
CA LEU A 43 -7.22 -15.15 -8.15
C LEU A 43 -7.02 -14.43 -6.83
N PHE A 44 -8.09 -13.90 -6.21
CA PHE A 44 -7.99 -13.18 -4.93
C PHE A 44 -7.60 -14.10 -3.77
N ASN A 45 -8.17 -15.31 -3.71
CA ASN A 45 -7.81 -16.29 -2.70
C ASN A 45 -6.35 -16.75 -2.83
N LEU A 46 -5.88 -17.00 -4.05
CA LEU A 46 -4.48 -17.35 -4.32
C LEU A 46 -3.54 -16.20 -3.97
N THR A 47 -3.92 -14.95 -4.27
CA THR A 47 -3.19 -13.75 -3.90
C THR A 47 -2.85 -13.76 -2.41
N GLU A 48 -3.86 -13.95 -1.56
CA GLU A 48 -3.71 -13.94 -0.10
C GLU A 48 -2.91 -15.15 0.39
N ASN A 49 -3.26 -16.35 -0.07
CA ASN A 49 -2.59 -17.59 0.33
C ASN A 49 -1.09 -17.57 -0.02
N ILE A 50 -0.74 -17.13 -1.22
CA ILE A 50 0.65 -17.02 -1.66
C ILE A 50 1.36 -15.97 -0.79
N TRP A 51 0.75 -14.79 -0.59
CA TRP A 51 1.34 -13.69 0.18
C TRP A 51 1.73 -14.12 1.59
N PHE A 52 0.81 -14.75 2.32
CA PHE A 52 1.08 -15.19 3.70
C PHE A 52 1.90 -16.49 3.79
N SER A 53 2.21 -17.15 2.67
CA SER A 53 3.17 -18.26 2.62
C SER A 53 4.62 -17.82 2.38
N LEU A 54 4.84 -16.54 2.10
CA LEU A 54 6.15 -15.94 1.85
C LEU A 54 6.91 -15.67 3.16
N THR A 55 8.21 -15.43 3.03
CA THR A 55 9.07 -15.06 4.14
C THR A 55 9.01 -13.57 4.46
N SER A 56 9.54 -13.18 5.63
CA SER A 56 9.67 -11.76 6.01
C SER A 56 10.52 -10.97 5.02
N GLU A 57 11.56 -11.56 4.45
CA GLU A 57 12.40 -10.91 3.43
C GLU A 57 11.59 -10.57 2.16
N ASP A 58 10.71 -11.48 1.73
CA ASP A 58 9.84 -11.25 0.58
C ASP A 58 8.82 -10.12 0.87
N TRP A 59 8.31 -10.03 2.11
CA TRP A 59 7.45 -8.90 2.52
C TRP A 59 8.20 -7.57 2.52
N LEU A 60 9.43 -7.56 3.06
CA LEU A 60 10.28 -6.37 3.06
C LEU A 60 10.65 -5.91 1.64
N GLU A 61 10.87 -6.86 0.71
CA GLU A 61 11.03 -6.55 -0.71
C GLU A 61 9.81 -5.76 -1.23
N ALA A 62 8.60 -6.26 -1.01
CA ALA A 62 7.38 -5.56 -1.42
C ALA A 62 7.25 -4.16 -0.79
N PHE A 63 7.60 -4.01 0.50
CA PHE A 63 7.55 -2.72 1.19
C PHE A 63 8.50 -1.70 0.59
N SER A 64 9.68 -2.14 0.14
CA SER A 64 10.69 -1.26 -0.48
C SER A 64 10.24 -0.67 -1.83
N HIS A 65 9.27 -1.29 -2.49
CA HIS A 65 8.71 -0.81 -3.77
C HIS A 65 7.65 0.28 -3.62
N HIS A 66 7.23 0.60 -2.38
CA HIS A 66 6.35 1.74 -2.18
C HIS A 66 7.11 3.07 -2.25
N PRO A 67 6.49 4.13 -2.83
CA PRO A 67 7.11 5.43 -2.86
C PRO A 67 7.31 5.95 -1.44
N LYS A 68 8.53 6.38 -1.15
CA LYS A 68 8.86 7.01 0.11
C LYS A 68 8.17 8.38 0.19
N ILE A 69 7.33 8.59 1.18
CA ILE A 69 6.75 9.91 1.45
C ILE A 69 7.76 10.64 2.32
N GLY A 70 8.71 11.35 1.67
CA GLY A 70 9.90 11.88 2.35
C GLY A 70 9.80 13.33 2.79
N ASP A 71 8.79 14.10 2.34
CA ASP A 71 8.69 15.52 2.65
C ASP A 71 7.23 16.00 2.77
N ILE A 72 7.07 17.16 3.44
CA ILE A 72 5.79 17.83 3.66
C ILE A 72 5.10 18.18 2.33
N ASP A 73 5.84 18.51 1.28
CA ASP A 73 5.26 18.90 0.00
C ASP A 73 4.65 17.71 -0.74
N SER A 74 5.29 16.55 -0.66
CA SER A 74 4.74 15.29 -1.18
C SER A 74 3.48 14.88 -0.42
N MET A 75 3.47 15.03 0.91
CA MET A 75 2.29 14.83 1.75
C MET A 75 1.16 15.79 1.39
N ARG A 76 1.48 17.09 1.24
CA ARG A 76 0.52 18.11 0.87
C ARG A 76 -0.15 17.80 -0.46
N LYS A 77 0.60 17.43 -1.50
CA LYS A 77 0.08 17.02 -2.81
C LYS A 77 -0.85 15.81 -2.72
N LYS A 78 -0.52 14.83 -1.87
CA LYS A 78 -1.33 13.63 -1.67
C LYS A 78 -2.69 13.93 -1.06
N PHE A 79 -2.76 14.85 -0.09
CA PHE A 79 -3.98 15.16 0.66
C PHE A 79 -4.78 16.37 0.12
N GLN A 80 -4.19 17.22 -0.74
CA GLN A 80 -4.91 18.35 -1.37
C GLN A 80 -6.01 17.93 -2.35
N LYS A 81 -5.97 16.71 -2.88
CA LYS A 81 -6.95 16.22 -3.87
C LYS A 81 -8.33 15.89 -3.28
N THR A 82 -8.55 16.05 -1.98
CA THR A 82 -9.73 15.47 -1.31
C THR A 82 -10.78 16.47 -0.85
N LYS A 83 -10.57 17.81 -0.93
CA LYS A 83 -11.58 18.79 -0.42
C LYS A 83 -11.62 20.09 -1.21
N SER A 84 -12.81 20.47 -1.69
CA SER A 84 -13.17 21.85 -2.13
C SER A 84 -13.67 22.65 -0.92
N TRP A 85 -12.98 23.75 -0.56
CA TRP A 85 -13.33 24.61 0.57
C TRP A 85 -13.35 26.09 0.16
N THR A 86 -14.15 26.93 0.84
CA THR A 86 -14.21 28.38 0.62
C THR A 86 -13.03 29.11 1.27
N GLU A 87 -12.63 30.28 0.70
CA GLU A 87 -11.38 31.00 1.07
C GLU A 87 -11.25 31.38 2.56
N LYS A 88 -12.35 31.59 3.28
CA LYS A 88 -12.34 31.97 4.70
C LYS A 88 -12.15 30.82 5.68
N GLU A 89 -12.53 29.61 5.27
CA GLU A 89 -12.29 28.38 6.03
C GLU A 89 -10.87 27.82 5.81
N GLN A 90 -10.21 28.25 4.73
CA GLN A 90 -8.88 27.77 4.33
C GLN A 90 -7.76 28.16 5.30
N SER A 91 -7.78 29.35 5.94
CA SER A 91 -6.63 29.81 6.74
C SER A 91 -6.48 29.09 8.09
N GLY A 92 -7.57 28.84 8.82
CA GLY A 92 -7.53 28.10 10.10
C GLY A 92 -7.31 26.61 9.91
N ILE A 93 -7.93 26.03 8.86
CA ILE A 93 -7.78 24.63 8.48
C ILE A 93 -6.41 24.38 7.83
N GLN A 94 -5.86 25.37 7.12
CA GLN A 94 -4.52 25.29 6.53
C GLN A 94 -3.43 25.19 7.59
N MET A 95 -3.54 25.95 8.70
CA MET A 95 -2.59 25.86 9.82
C MET A 95 -2.70 24.55 10.60
N ALA A 96 -3.92 24.06 10.84
CA ALA A 96 -4.15 22.74 11.48
C ALA A 96 -3.68 21.62 10.56
N GLY A 97 -3.93 21.70 9.26
CA GLY A 97 -3.46 20.77 8.25
C GLY A 97 -1.94 20.72 8.15
N GLU A 98 -1.24 21.86 8.21
CA GLU A 98 0.22 21.95 8.21
C GLU A 98 0.83 21.26 9.45
N HIS A 99 0.22 21.42 10.61
CA HIS A 99 0.69 20.77 11.83
C HIS A 99 0.55 19.24 11.72
N ILE A 100 -0.59 18.77 11.24
CA ILE A 100 -0.83 17.33 11.03
C ILE A 100 0.17 16.75 10.01
N LEU A 101 0.45 17.46 8.92
CA LEU A 101 1.42 17.02 7.92
C LEU A 101 2.85 16.96 8.47
N LYS A 102 3.24 17.91 9.33
CA LYS A 102 4.53 17.88 10.05
C LYS A 102 4.61 16.68 10.97
N ASP A 103 3.59 16.47 11.79
CA ASP A 103 3.52 15.33 12.72
C ASP A 103 3.54 14.01 11.97
N LEU A 104 2.84 13.93 10.82
CA LEU A 104 2.81 12.74 10.00
C LEU A 104 4.18 12.45 9.37
N THR A 105 4.89 13.48 8.90
CA THR A 105 6.25 13.37 8.35
C THR A 105 7.23 12.87 9.43
N GLU A 106 7.21 13.48 10.59
CA GLU A 106 8.09 13.08 11.71
C GLU A 106 7.77 11.68 12.22
N SER A 107 6.48 11.35 12.36
CA SER A 107 6.06 10.00 12.79
C SER A 107 6.44 8.93 11.77
N ASN A 108 6.39 9.21 10.45
CA ASN A 108 6.90 8.28 9.42
C ASN A 108 8.41 8.06 9.55
N ARG A 109 9.18 9.13 9.84
CA ARG A 109 10.63 9.02 10.06
C ARG A 109 10.93 8.12 11.26
N LEU A 110 10.26 8.36 12.40
CA LEU A 110 10.40 7.55 13.61
C LEU A 110 9.99 6.08 13.39
N TYR A 111 8.94 5.85 12.59
CA TYR A 111 8.50 4.51 12.24
C TYR A 111 9.58 3.76 11.44
N GLU A 112 10.15 4.40 10.42
CA GLU A 112 11.23 3.80 9.62
C GLU A 112 12.47 3.53 10.46
N GLU A 113 12.83 4.43 11.39
CA GLU A 113 13.95 4.24 12.31
C GLU A 113 13.72 3.05 13.27
N LYS A 114 12.49 2.92 13.76
CA LYS A 114 12.16 1.84 14.71
C LYS A 114 12.07 0.47 14.05
N PHE A 115 11.40 0.37 12.90
CA PHE A 115 11.06 -0.90 12.28
C PHE A 115 11.93 -1.28 11.08
N GLY A 116 12.70 -0.34 10.50
CA GLY A 116 13.60 -0.58 9.37
C GLY A 116 12.92 -0.60 8.00
N TYR A 117 11.63 -0.27 7.93
CA TYR A 117 10.86 -0.13 6.68
C TYR A 117 9.82 0.99 6.81
N ILE A 118 9.32 1.48 5.69
CA ILE A 118 8.34 2.57 5.65
C ILE A 118 6.97 2.12 6.20
N PHE A 119 6.19 3.08 6.68
CA PHE A 119 4.82 2.84 7.15
C PHE A 119 3.92 2.34 6.02
N ILE A 120 3.52 1.06 6.09
CA ILE A 120 2.62 0.43 5.13
C ILE A 120 1.20 0.47 5.68
N VAL A 121 0.31 1.12 4.94
CA VAL A 121 -1.12 1.23 5.26
C VAL A 121 -1.95 1.37 4.00
N CYS A 122 -3.07 0.69 3.95
CA CYS A 122 -4.06 0.89 2.90
C CYS A 122 -4.76 2.24 3.14
N ALA A 123 -4.31 3.28 2.42
CA ALA A 123 -4.71 4.66 2.64
C ALA A 123 -6.05 5.06 1.99
N THR A 124 -6.66 4.17 1.21
CA THR A 124 -7.91 4.47 0.49
C THR A 124 -9.01 4.91 1.46
N GLY A 125 -9.56 6.09 1.25
CA GLY A 125 -10.64 6.67 2.04
C GLY A 125 -10.23 7.23 3.41
N LYS A 126 -8.92 7.28 3.74
CA LYS A 126 -8.43 7.82 5.02
C LYS A 126 -7.96 9.26 4.89
N SER A 127 -8.30 10.09 5.88
CA SER A 127 -7.77 11.45 6.02
C SER A 127 -6.34 11.46 6.58
N ALA A 128 -5.67 12.61 6.52
CA ALA A 128 -4.35 12.78 7.11
C ALA A 128 -4.36 12.58 8.63
N GLU A 129 -5.42 13.03 9.31
CA GLU A 129 -5.64 12.84 10.74
C GLU A 129 -5.79 11.36 11.12
N GLU A 130 -6.59 10.62 10.35
CA GLU A 130 -6.78 9.18 10.55
C GLU A 130 -5.48 8.41 10.30
N MET A 131 -4.71 8.80 9.29
CA MET A 131 -3.40 8.24 9.00
C MET A 131 -2.42 8.48 10.15
N LEU A 132 -2.38 9.71 10.68
CA LEU A 132 -1.52 10.05 11.82
C LEU A 132 -1.91 9.28 13.08
N ALA A 133 -3.21 9.17 13.37
CA ALA A 133 -3.69 8.41 14.51
C ALA A 133 -3.28 6.93 14.43
N LEU A 134 -3.45 6.30 13.26
CA LEU A 134 -3.03 4.92 13.02
C LEU A 134 -1.50 4.76 13.17
N LEU A 135 -0.73 5.68 12.61
CA LEU A 135 0.73 5.64 12.67
C LEU A 135 1.22 5.74 14.13
N LYS A 136 0.66 6.66 14.92
CA LYS A 136 1.01 6.79 16.35
C LYS A 136 0.70 5.52 17.14
N VAL A 137 -0.45 4.89 16.92
CA VAL A 137 -0.80 3.61 17.56
C VAL A 137 0.19 2.52 17.15
N ARG A 138 0.52 2.41 15.88
CA ARG A 138 1.41 1.36 15.36
C ARG A 138 2.87 1.56 15.75
N LEU A 139 3.29 2.79 16.05
CA LEU A 139 4.60 3.07 16.62
C LEU A 139 4.82 2.40 17.99
N GLU A 140 3.76 2.13 18.76
CA GLU A 140 3.85 1.47 20.06
C GLU A 140 4.00 -0.06 19.98
N ASN A 141 3.75 -0.65 18.81
CA ASN A 141 3.83 -2.10 18.62
C ASN A 141 5.26 -2.63 18.77
N ASP A 142 5.38 -3.91 19.13
CA ASP A 142 6.63 -4.63 18.98
C ASP A 142 6.92 -4.96 17.50
N PRO A 143 8.20 -5.16 17.10
CA PRO A 143 8.57 -5.34 15.70
C PRO A 143 7.93 -6.55 15.02
N GLU A 144 7.70 -7.66 15.73
CA GLU A 144 7.12 -8.87 15.12
C GLU A 144 5.63 -8.67 14.86
N ALA A 145 4.89 -8.10 15.81
CA ALA A 145 3.47 -7.78 15.63
C ALA A 145 3.28 -6.74 14.51
N GLU A 146 4.14 -5.72 14.46
CA GLU A 146 4.05 -4.66 13.46
C GLU A 146 4.33 -5.18 12.04
N LEU A 147 5.30 -6.07 11.87
CA LEU A 147 5.59 -6.69 10.58
C LEU A 147 4.37 -7.44 10.02
N LEU A 148 3.66 -8.18 10.86
CA LEU A 148 2.43 -8.89 10.46
C LEU A 148 1.30 -7.92 10.10
N ILE A 149 1.17 -6.81 10.83
CA ILE A 149 0.19 -5.77 10.52
C ILE A 149 0.52 -5.11 9.18
N ALA A 150 1.78 -4.76 8.95
CA ALA A 150 2.24 -4.20 7.69
C ALA A 150 1.98 -5.16 6.51
N ALA A 151 2.25 -6.46 6.69
CA ALA A 151 1.96 -7.49 5.69
C ALA A 151 0.46 -7.61 5.39
N LYS A 152 -0.42 -7.48 6.39
CA LYS A 152 -1.88 -7.45 6.19
C LYS A 152 -2.32 -6.21 5.40
N GLU A 153 -1.76 -5.05 5.70
CA GLU A 153 -2.05 -3.82 4.96
C GLU A 153 -1.55 -3.90 3.52
N GLN A 154 -0.35 -4.47 3.29
CA GLN A 154 0.15 -4.75 1.95
C GLN A 154 -0.78 -5.66 1.15
N ASN A 155 -1.31 -6.72 1.76
CA ASN A 155 -2.27 -7.61 1.10
C ASN A 155 -3.52 -6.85 0.64
N LYS A 156 -4.06 -5.96 1.47
CA LYS A 156 -5.19 -5.10 1.09
C LYS A 156 -4.85 -4.21 -0.12
N ILE A 157 -3.67 -3.61 -0.13
CA ILE A 157 -3.19 -2.78 -1.25
C ILE A 157 -3.07 -3.62 -2.53
N THR A 158 -2.50 -4.81 -2.43
CA THR A 158 -2.35 -5.74 -3.57
C THR A 158 -3.70 -6.12 -4.15
N GLN A 159 -4.67 -6.47 -3.28
CA GLN A 159 -6.02 -6.81 -3.72
C GLN A 159 -6.73 -5.65 -4.42
N LEU A 160 -6.62 -4.42 -3.89
CA LEU A 160 -7.15 -3.23 -4.55
C LEU A 160 -6.51 -2.96 -5.91
N ARG A 161 -5.20 -3.17 -6.05
CA ARG A 161 -4.51 -3.01 -7.33
C ARG A 161 -4.94 -4.06 -8.34
N LEU A 162 -5.13 -5.31 -7.92
CA LEU A 162 -5.67 -6.37 -8.77
C LEU A 162 -7.11 -6.09 -9.19
N ASP A 163 -7.95 -5.59 -8.28
CA ASP A 163 -9.32 -5.21 -8.61
C ASP A 163 -9.36 -4.09 -9.66
N ASN A 164 -8.54 -3.06 -9.47
CA ASN A 164 -8.38 -1.99 -10.46
C ASN A 164 -7.85 -2.51 -11.80
N LEU A 165 -6.87 -3.41 -11.79
CA LEU A 165 -6.32 -4.03 -13.00
C LEU A 165 -7.41 -4.76 -13.81
N LEU A 166 -8.31 -5.48 -13.11
CA LEU A 166 -9.38 -6.26 -13.73
C LEU A 166 -10.65 -5.44 -14.03
N SER A 167 -10.73 -4.18 -13.61
CA SER A 167 -11.87 -3.30 -13.87
C SER A 167 -11.65 -2.38 -15.07
N LEU A 168 -10.44 -2.36 -15.63
CA LEU A 168 -10.06 -1.65 -16.86
C LEU A 168 -10.23 -2.55 -18.08
#